data_8bddba663650f3887aeeeb2d7bb40804
#
_entry.id   8bddba663650f3887aeeeb2d7bb40804
#
_cell.length_a   1.000
_cell.length_b   1.000
_cell.length_c   1.000
_cell.angle_alpha   90.00
_cell.angle_beta   90.00
_cell.angle_gamma   90.00
#
_symmetry.space_group_name_H-M   'P 1'
#
loop_
_entity.id
_entity.type
_entity.pdbx_description
1 polymer ?
#
loop_
_entity_poly.entity_id
_entity_poly.type
_entity_poly.pdbx_seq_one_letter_code
_entity_poly.pdbx_strand_id
1 'polypeptide(L)'
;MGKTVESYRLALESEIGRWNSFDRALRKADREAFGELMDMCRSYASESSNATNPIVFEPMIISILLAQQVKIRQIECKLEILK
;
A
#
# COMPACT_ATOMS: atom_id res chain seq x y z
N MET A 1 16.96 -13.45 22.27
CA MET A 1 16.75 -12.92 21.87
C MET A 1 16.23 -12.08 21.97
N GLY A 2 16.09 -12.06 22.19
CA GLY A 2 15.44 -11.05 22.39
C GLY A 2 15.42 -9.95 21.51
N LYS A 3 15.83 -9.98 20.69
CA LYS A 3 15.85 -8.98 19.95
C LYS A 3 14.57 -8.61 19.53
N THR A 4 14.15 -7.57 19.69
CA THR A 4 12.91 -7.13 19.27
C THR A 4 13.05 -6.42 17.97
N VAL A 5 12.82 -7.14 16.96
CA VAL A 5 12.74 -6.55 15.66
C VAL A 5 11.27 -6.33 15.41
N GLU A 6 10.88 -5.11 15.24
CA GLU A 6 9.49 -4.80 14.93
C GLU A 6 9.13 -5.45 13.60
N SER A 7 8.00 -6.13 13.55
CA SER A 7 7.57 -6.75 12.32
C SER A 7 7.24 -5.68 11.29
N TYR A 8 7.38 -6.03 10.02
CA TYR A 8 7.05 -5.08 8.96
C TYR A 8 5.59 -4.64 9.07
N ARG A 9 4.68 -5.56 9.46
CA ARG A 9 3.28 -5.20 9.55
C ARG A 9 3.03 -4.13 10.61
N LEU A 10 3.72 -4.20 11.74
CA LEU A 10 3.58 -3.17 12.76
C LEU A 10 4.19 -1.85 12.28
N ALA A 11 5.34 -1.92 11.65
CA ALA A 11 5.97 -0.72 11.10
C ALA A 11 5.10 -0.08 10.03
N LEU A 12 4.45 -0.91 9.20
CA LEU A 12 3.56 -0.42 8.16
C LEU A 12 2.37 0.31 8.76
N GLU A 13 1.72 -0.29 9.77
CA GLU A 13 0.58 0.36 10.39
C GLU A 13 0.97 1.66 11.08
N SER A 14 2.16 1.69 11.66
CA SER A 14 2.67 2.91 12.25
C SER A 14 2.87 4.00 11.20
N GLU A 15 3.43 3.63 10.06
CA GLU A 15 3.63 4.58 8.98
C GLU A 15 2.31 5.08 8.42
N ILE A 16 1.34 4.17 8.23
CA ILE A 16 0.00 4.57 7.76
C ILE A 16 -0.61 5.57 8.73
N GLY A 17 -0.44 5.32 10.04
CA GLY A 17 -0.99 6.23 11.05
C GLY A 17 -0.41 7.63 10.97
N ARG A 18 0.80 7.77 10.47
CA ARG A 18 1.40 9.09 10.32
C ARG A 18 0.65 9.96 9.32
N TRP A 19 -0.16 9.36 8.45
CA TRP A 19 -0.89 10.08 7.41
C TRP A 19 -2.32 10.39 7.82
N ASN A 20 -2.69 10.17 9.11
CA ASN A 20 -4.07 10.37 9.55
C ASN A 20 -4.55 11.79 9.34
N SER A 21 -3.70 12.78 9.60
CA SER A 21 -4.11 14.18 9.42
C SER A 21 -4.37 14.50 7.95
N PHE A 22 -3.53 13.98 7.09
CA PHE A 22 -3.70 14.14 5.65
C PHE A 22 -5.02 13.50 5.21
N ASP A 23 -5.26 12.28 5.66
CA ASP A 23 -6.48 11.53 5.32
C ASP A 23 -7.72 12.33 5.73
N ARG A 24 -7.71 12.82 6.97
CA ARG A 24 -8.89 13.54 7.47
C ARG A 24 -9.15 14.85 6.76
N ALA A 25 -8.13 15.41 6.13
CA ALA A 25 -8.30 16.66 5.37
C ALA A 25 -8.87 16.44 3.99
N LEU A 26 -8.94 15.19 3.53
CA LEU A 26 -9.42 14.88 2.19
C LEU A 26 -10.95 14.89 2.14
N ARG A 27 -11.48 15.13 0.94
CA ARG A 27 -12.91 14.97 0.69
C ARG A 27 -13.27 13.49 0.76
N LYS A 28 -14.55 13.21 0.92
CA LYS A 28 -15.01 11.84 1.14
C LYS A 28 -14.53 10.88 0.06
N ALA A 29 -14.71 11.23 -1.21
CA ALA A 29 -14.31 10.36 -2.31
C ALA A 29 -12.80 10.12 -2.30
N ASP A 30 -12.03 11.17 -1.99
CA ASP A 30 -10.58 11.03 -1.93
C ASP A 30 -10.16 10.19 -0.73
N ARG A 31 -10.88 10.31 0.39
CA ARG A 31 -10.57 9.48 1.57
C ARG A 31 -10.79 8.01 1.27
N GLU A 32 -11.85 7.69 0.53
CA GLU A 32 -12.12 6.31 0.15
C GLU A 32 -11.00 5.79 -0.74
N ALA A 33 -10.57 6.59 -1.71
CA ALA A 33 -9.47 6.20 -2.59
C ALA A 33 -8.18 6.04 -1.80
N PHE A 34 -7.90 6.95 -0.86
CA PHE A 34 -6.71 6.86 -0.04
C PHE A 34 -6.72 5.60 0.82
N GLY A 35 -7.89 5.24 1.36
CA GLY A 35 -8.03 3.99 2.11
C GLY A 35 -7.69 2.79 1.27
N GLU A 36 -8.10 2.80 -0.01
CA GLU A 36 -7.75 1.72 -0.93
C GLU A 36 -6.24 1.64 -1.15
N LEU A 37 -5.56 2.78 -1.24
CA LEU A 37 -4.10 2.76 -1.38
C LEU A 37 -3.44 2.11 -0.17
N MET A 38 -3.95 2.42 1.03
CA MET A 38 -3.39 1.83 2.24
C MET A 38 -3.65 0.33 2.28
N ASP A 39 -4.82 -0.11 1.80
CA ASP A 39 -5.11 -1.54 1.70
C ASP A 39 -4.19 -2.23 0.70
N MET A 40 -3.83 -1.54 -0.38
CA MET A 40 -2.84 -2.07 -1.32
C MET A 40 -1.51 -2.33 -0.62
N CYS A 41 -1.08 -1.40 0.24
CA CYS A 41 0.14 -1.61 1.01
C CYS A 41 0.03 -2.84 1.89
N ARG A 42 -1.12 -3.02 2.53
CA ARG A 42 -1.33 -4.15 3.42
C ARG A 42 -1.35 -5.47 2.66
N SER A 43 -1.88 -5.46 1.45
CA SER A 43 -1.98 -6.69 0.67
C SER A 43 -0.62 -7.23 0.25
N TYR A 44 0.41 -6.39 0.23
CA TYR A 44 1.76 -6.83 -0.12
C TYR A 44 2.69 -6.81 1.08
N ALA A 45 2.15 -6.80 2.30
CA ALA A 45 2.97 -6.70 3.50
C ALA A 45 3.93 -7.87 3.63
N SER A 46 3.49 -9.07 3.26
CA SER A 46 4.34 -10.25 3.36
C SER A 46 5.54 -10.13 2.42
N GLU A 47 5.28 -9.76 1.18
CA GLU A 47 6.36 -9.58 0.19
C GLU A 47 7.28 -8.44 0.59
N SER A 48 6.71 -7.35 1.07
CA SER A 48 7.49 -6.18 1.47
C SER A 48 8.42 -6.48 2.64
N SER A 49 8.03 -7.42 3.50
CA SER A 49 8.86 -7.77 4.66
C SER A 49 10.19 -8.39 4.23
N ASN A 50 10.29 -8.83 2.99
CA ASN A 50 11.54 -9.37 2.46
C ASN A 50 12.46 -8.31 1.88
N ALA A 51 12.00 -7.06 1.81
CA ALA A 51 12.86 -5.98 1.36
C ALA A 51 13.88 -5.68 2.46
N THR A 52 15.11 -5.45 2.08
CA THR A 52 16.16 -5.19 3.06
C THR A 52 16.26 -3.71 3.42
N ASN A 53 15.27 -2.94 3.01
CA ASN A 53 15.29 -1.50 3.21
C ASN A 53 14.60 -1.14 4.53
N PRO A 54 15.26 -0.39 5.41
CA PRO A 54 14.65 0.00 6.67
C PRO A 54 13.59 1.10 6.54
N ILE A 55 13.50 1.73 5.38
CA ILE A 55 12.54 2.81 5.17
C ILE A 55 11.22 2.20 4.71
N VAL A 56 10.23 2.24 5.59
CA VAL A 56 8.93 1.60 5.34
C VAL A 56 8.22 2.22 4.15
N PHE A 57 8.38 3.53 3.97
CA PHE A 57 7.68 4.25 2.91
C PHE A 57 8.00 3.72 1.52
N GLU A 58 9.24 3.30 1.29
CA GLU A 58 9.62 2.82 -0.04
C GLU A 58 8.88 1.54 -0.45
N PRO A 59 8.85 0.49 0.40
CA PRO A 59 8.03 -0.68 0.06
C PRO A 59 6.55 -0.34 -0.09
N MET A 60 6.04 0.64 0.66
CA MET A 60 4.66 1.07 0.50
C MET A 60 4.40 1.60 -0.91
N ILE A 61 5.30 2.45 -1.40
CA ILE A 61 5.12 3.03 -2.73
C ILE A 61 5.19 1.93 -3.80
N ILE A 62 6.14 1.02 -3.69
CA ILE A 62 6.26 -0.08 -4.65
C ILE A 62 5.02 -0.97 -4.61
N SER A 63 4.50 -1.24 -3.40
CA SER A 63 3.28 -2.06 -3.26
C SER A 63 2.09 -1.41 -3.95
N ILE A 64 1.94 -0.10 -3.76
CA ILE A 64 0.85 0.65 -4.40
C ILE A 64 0.99 0.59 -5.92
N LEU A 65 2.19 0.84 -6.42
CA LEU A 65 2.42 0.83 -7.86
C LEU A 65 2.14 -0.55 -8.44
N LEU A 66 2.58 -1.61 -7.76
CA LEU A 66 2.34 -2.96 -8.24
C LEU A 66 0.85 -3.28 -8.28
N ALA A 67 0.13 -2.95 -7.21
CA ALA A 67 -1.31 -3.20 -7.16
C ALA A 67 -2.04 -2.43 -8.25
N GLN A 68 -1.63 -1.18 -8.47
CA GLN A 68 -2.24 -0.38 -9.53
C GLN A 68 -1.92 -0.94 -10.90
N GLN A 69 -0.70 -1.43 -11.11
CA GLN A 69 -0.32 -2.01 -12.39
C GLN A 69 -1.15 -3.26 -12.67
N VAL A 70 -1.39 -4.09 -11.66
CA VAL A 70 -2.24 -5.27 -11.81
C VAL A 70 -3.65 -4.84 -12.24
N LYS A 71 -4.20 -3.81 -11.59
CA LYS A 71 -5.54 -3.32 -11.95
C LYS A 71 -5.58 -2.75 -13.36
N ILE A 72 -4.55 -2.01 -13.73
CA ILE A 72 -4.48 -1.44 -15.08
C ILE A 72 -4.48 -2.57 -16.11
N ARG A 73 -3.68 -3.62 -15.89
CA ARG A 73 -3.63 -4.75 -16.82
C ARG A 73 -4.98 -5.44 -16.92
N GLN A 74 -5.69 -5.58 -15.81
CA GLN A 74 -7.02 -6.18 -15.81
C GLN A 74 -8.00 -5.34 -16.60
N ILE A 75 -7.96 -4.03 -16.44
CA ILE A 75 -8.83 -3.11 -17.18
C ILE A 75 -8.51 -3.17 -18.67
N GLU A 76 -7.23 -3.16 -19.01
CA GLU A 76 -6.82 -3.25 -20.41
C GLU A 76 -7.33 -4.54 -21.05
N CYS A 77 -7.23 -5.63 -20.31
CA CYS A 77 -7.71 -6.93 -20.80
C CYS A 77 -9.21 -6.89 -21.07
N LYS A 78 -9.97 -6.29 -20.16
CA LYS A 78 -11.42 -6.18 -20.33
C LYS A 78 -11.77 -5.31 -21.53
N LEU A 79 -11.03 -4.25 -21.75
CA LEU A 79 -11.26 -3.39 -22.90
C LEU A 79 -10.98 -4.12 -24.21
N GLU A 80 -9.94 -4.96 -24.22
CA GLU A 80 -9.66 -5.77 -25.42
C GLU A 80 -10.81 -6.72 -25.73
N ILE A 81 -11.37 -7.34 -24.68
CA ILE A 81 -12.49 -8.27 -24.86
C ILE A 81 -13.70 -7.55 -25.44
N LEU A 82 -13.90 -6.29 -25.07
CA LEU A 82 -15.06 -5.54 -25.52
C LEU A 82 -14.92 -4.98 -26.95
N LYS A 83 -13.74 -5.06 -27.53
CA LYS A 83 -13.54 -4.58 -28.90
C LYS A 83 -14.26 -5.52 -29.91
#